data_d19bb5b41d83254d1042af5ce944309e
#
_entry.id   d19bb5b41d83254d1042af5ce944309e
#
_cell.length_a   1.000
_cell.length_b   1.000
_cell.length_c   1.000
_cell.angle_alpha   90.00
_cell.angle_beta   90.00
_cell.angle_gamma   90.00
#
_symmetry.space_group_name_H-M   'P 1'
#
loop_
_entity.id
_entity.type
_entity.pdbx_description
1 polymer ?
#
loop_
_entity_poly.entity_id
_entity_poly.type
_entity_poly.pdbx_seq_one_letter_code
_entity_poly.pdbx_strand_id
1 'polypeptide(L)'
;DSLGRVNLTWQINDTKMVYATWSEGYRPGGINRKGTLPPYTSDFLTNYELGWKTTWGNVFVFNGALFRQDWDDFQFSYLGQNGLTEIRNANSAQIDGLELDLSWAATYNLQLTGGFAWYDAKLTANYCGWIKPNGEPETVCPNGTVDPNGNVVSGPQAAEGTQLPITPQFKGSVNARYTWDMAGGEAYWQASLSHAGRRRVDMREAETA
;
A
#
# COMPACT_ATOMS: atom_id res chain seq x y z
N ASP A 1 -22.68 -6.49 -5.59
CA ASP A 1 -21.42 -6.72 -6.30
C ASP A 1 -20.92 -8.13 -5.96
N SER A 2 -20.33 -8.82 -6.94
CA SER A 2 -19.70 -10.13 -6.75
C SER A 2 -18.19 -9.95 -6.79
N LEU A 3 -17.46 -10.56 -5.86
CA LEU A 3 -16.00 -10.53 -5.80
C LEU A 3 -15.47 -11.93 -6.08
N GLY A 4 -14.40 -11.99 -6.85
CA GLY A 4 -13.72 -13.21 -7.22
C GLY A 4 -12.41 -13.42 -6.46
N ARG A 5 -12.05 -14.68 -6.21
CA ARG A 5 -10.70 -15.06 -5.77
C ARG A 5 -10.32 -16.39 -6.36
N VAL A 6 -9.13 -16.46 -6.94
CA VAL A 6 -8.51 -17.68 -7.42
C VAL A 6 -7.12 -17.78 -6.80
N ASN A 7 -6.81 -18.97 -6.27
CA ASN A 7 -5.48 -19.26 -5.74
C ASN A 7 -4.99 -20.59 -6.33
N LEU A 8 -3.77 -20.58 -6.82
CA LEU A 8 -3.06 -21.77 -7.28
C LEU A 8 -1.82 -21.95 -6.43
N THR A 9 -1.68 -23.12 -5.82
CA THR A 9 -0.53 -23.45 -4.96
C THR A 9 0.17 -24.68 -5.54
N TRP A 10 1.49 -24.60 -5.68
CA TRP A 10 2.34 -25.70 -6.05
C TRP A 10 3.30 -26.05 -4.92
N GLN A 11 3.07 -27.20 -4.29
CA GLN A 11 3.96 -27.77 -3.30
C GLN A 11 5.11 -28.48 -4.02
N ILE A 12 6.28 -27.85 -4.05
CA ILE A 12 7.48 -28.41 -4.70
C ILE A 12 8.00 -29.59 -3.90
N ASN A 13 8.02 -29.47 -2.58
CA ASN A 13 8.34 -30.52 -1.60
C ASN A 13 7.82 -30.08 -0.22
N ASP A 14 8.07 -30.88 0.83
CA ASP A 14 7.57 -30.63 2.20
C ASP A 14 8.02 -29.27 2.79
N THR A 15 9.08 -28.68 2.27
CA THR A 15 9.69 -27.45 2.79
C THR A 15 9.64 -26.26 1.83
N LYS A 16 9.10 -26.44 0.63
CA LYS A 16 9.09 -25.38 -0.40
C LYS A 16 7.79 -25.38 -1.16
N MET A 17 7.16 -24.23 -1.22
CA MET A 17 5.97 -23.99 -2.04
C MET A 17 6.04 -22.63 -2.74
N VAL A 18 5.37 -22.54 -3.87
CA VAL A 18 5.05 -21.30 -4.56
C VAL A 18 3.54 -21.20 -4.77
N TYR A 19 3.03 -19.98 -4.84
CA TYR A 19 1.61 -19.76 -5.08
C TYR A 19 1.40 -18.54 -5.95
N ALA A 20 0.27 -18.55 -6.67
CA ALA A 20 -0.23 -17.39 -7.38
C ALA A 20 -1.67 -17.12 -6.93
N THR A 21 -1.99 -15.87 -6.68
CA THR A 21 -3.33 -15.42 -6.27
C THR A 21 -3.78 -14.30 -7.18
N TRP A 22 -5.02 -14.40 -7.66
CA TRP A 22 -5.81 -13.30 -8.19
C TRP A 22 -7.01 -13.10 -7.26
N SER A 23 -7.28 -11.86 -6.86
CA SER A 23 -8.41 -11.55 -6.01
C SER A 23 -8.91 -10.13 -6.21
N GLU A 24 -10.20 -9.94 -6.02
CA GLU A 24 -10.87 -8.66 -6.04
C GLU A 24 -11.31 -8.27 -4.63
N GLY A 25 -11.32 -6.98 -4.37
CA GLY A 25 -11.84 -6.37 -3.15
C GLY A 25 -12.53 -5.05 -3.46
N TYR A 26 -13.39 -4.56 -2.57
CA TYR A 26 -14.00 -3.25 -2.70
C TYR A 26 -14.19 -2.58 -1.34
N ARG A 27 -14.29 -1.26 -1.36
CA ARG A 27 -14.81 -0.46 -0.24
C ARG A 27 -16.12 0.21 -0.69
N PRO A 28 -17.16 0.21 0.14
CA PRO A 28 -18.42 0.86 -0.21
C PRO A 28 -18.25 2.38 -0.29
N GLY A 29 -19.04 3.00 -1.15
CA GLY A 29 -19.22 4.44 -1.18
C GLY A 29 -20.01 4.95 0.02
N GLY A 30 -20.14 6.26 0.12
CA GLY A 30 -20.84 6.90 1.22
C GLY A 30 -21.00 8.40 1.05
N ILE A 31 -21.38 9.06 2.13
CA ILE A 31 -21.58 10.51 2.18
C ILE A 31 -20.53 11.17 3.08
N ASN A 32 -20.07 12.34 2.68
CA ASN A 32 -19.19 13.15 3.50
C ASN A 32 -19.95 13.80 4.67
N ARG A 33 -19.27 14.01 5.80
CA ARG A 33 -19.87 14.71 6.97
C ARG A 33 -20.30 16.13 6.63
N LYS A 34 -19.65 16.79 5.68
CA LYS A 34 -20.07 18.08 5.16
C LYS A 34 -21.07 17.85 4.04
N GLY A 35 -22.35 18.12 4.31
CA GLY A 35 -23.46 17.87 3.37
C GLY A 35 -23.45 18.66 2.06
N THR A 36 -22.51 19.60 1.88
CA THR A 36 -22.28 20.33 0.63
C THR A 36 -21.30 19.63 -0.31
N LEU A 37 -20.62 18.57 0.17
CA LEU A 37 -19.74 17.75 -0.66
C LEU A 37 -20.53 16.62 -1.33
N PRO A 38 -20.18 16.27 -2.58
CA PRO A 38 -20.81 15.14 -3.23
C PRO A 38 -20.54 13.84 -2.46
N PRO A 39 -21.42 12.84 -2.56
CA PRO A 39 -21.13 11.48 -2.12
C PRO A 39 -19.87 10.96 -2.83
N TYR A 40 -19.14 10.08 -2.16
CA TYR A 40 -18.05 9.32 -2.77
C TYR A 40 -18.55 7.93 -3.16
N THR A 41 -18.04 7.43 -4.29
CA THR A 41 -18.42 6.13 -4.85
C THR A 41 -17.61 5.00 -4.25
N SER A 42 -18.05 3.75 -4.45
CA SER A 42 -17.26 2.56 -4.12
C SER A 42 -15.94 2.56 -4.90
N ASP A 43 -14.90 2.02 -4.31
CA ASP A 43 -13.66 1.71 -5.03
C ASP A 43 -13.43 0.20 -5.09
N PHE A 44 -12.68 -0.23 -6.09
CA PHE A 44 -12.40 -1.62 -6.39
C PHE A 44 -10.90 -1.84 -6.52
N LEU A 45 -10.44 -2.95 -5.98
CA LEU A 45 -9.03 -3.33 -6.02
C LEU A 45 -8.90 -4.73 -6.59
N THR A 46 -8.10 -4.87 -7.65
CA THR A 46 -7.69 -6.16 -8.20
C THR A 46 -6.25 -6.43 -7.79
N ASN A 47 -6.02 -7.56 -7.11
CA ASN A 47 -4.71 -8.00 -6.65
C ASN A 47 -4.22 -9.19 -7.47
N TYR A 48 -2.98 -9.10 -7.93
CA TYR A 48 -2.20 -10.16 -8.55
C TYR A 48 -0.97 -10.40 -7.70
N GLU A 49 -0.79 -11.61 -7.19
CA GLU A 49 0.29 -11.94 -6.27
C GLU A 49 0.96 -13.25 -6.65
N LEU A 50 2.29 -13.26 -6.64
CA LEU A 50 3.13 -14.44 -6.78
C LEU A 50 4.03 -14.52 -5.53
N GLY A 51 3.88 -15.59 -4.75
CA GLY A 51 4.65 -15.75 -3.54
C GLY A 51 5.32 -17.10 -3.41
N TRP A 52 6.25 -17.16 -2.49
CA TRP A 52 6.97 -18.39 -2.12
C TRP A 52 7.11 -18.50 -0.61
N LYS A 53 7.14 -19.75 -0.13
CA LYS A 53 7.46 -20.09 1.25
C LYS A 53 8.49 -21.20 1.23
N THR A 54 9.62 -20.98 1.91
CA THR A 54 10.73 -21.93 1.91
C THR A 54 11.34 -22.09 3.28
N THR A 55 11.64 -23.35 3.64
CA THR A 55 12.40 -23.70 4.83
C THR A 55 13.59 -24.57 4.43
N TRP A 56 14.77 -24.24 4.92
CA TRP A 56 16.03 -24.88 4.57
C TRP A 56 16.68 -25.43 5.83
N GLY A 57 16.82 -26.76 5.89
CA GLY A 57 17.48 -27.44 6.99
C GLY A 57 16.88 -27.17 8.38
N ASN A 58 15.61 -26.78 8.46
CA ASN A 58 14.91 -26.37 9.70
C ASN A 58 15.57 -25.19 10.46
N VAL A 59 16.56 -24.54 9.86
CA VAL A 59 17.29 -23.42 10.49
C VAL A 59 17.05 -22.10 9.78
N PHE A 60 16.64 -22.13 8.53
CA PHE A 60 16.48 -20.93 7.72
C PHE A 60 15.10 -20.93 7.00
N VAL A 61 14.30 -19.92 7.28
CA VAL A 61 13.02 -19.67 6.62
C VAL A 61 13.16 -18.42 5.79
N PHE A 62 12.78 -18.48 4.52
CA PHE A 62 12.76 -17.35 3.62
C PHE A 62 11.47 -17.36 2.80
N ASN A 63 10.60 -16.42 3.09
CA ASN A 63 9.33 -16.22 2.40
C ASN A 63 9.34 -14.89 1.67
N GLY A 64 8.51 -14.79 0.64
CA GLY A 64 8.32 -13.53 -0.04
C GLY A 64 7.12 -13.55 -0.97
N ALA A 65 6.73 -12.35 -1.39
CA ALA A 65 5.69 -12.13 -2.36
C ALA A 65 6.03 -10.94 -3.26
N LEU A 66 5.77 -11.07 -4.54
CA LEU A 66 5.68 -10.00 -5.52
C LEU A 66 4.20 -9.79 -5.83
N PHE A 67 3.76 -8.54 -5.86
CA PHE A 67 2.37 -8.27 -6.17
C PHE A 67 2.20 -6.98 -6.97
N ARG A 68 1.08 -6.94 -7.69
CA ARG A 68 0.50 -5.76 -8.31
C ARG A 68 -0.93 -5.62 -7.86
N GLN A 69 -1.30 -4.42 -7.47
CA GLN A 69 -2.66 -4.04 -7.12
C GLN A 69 -3.09 -2.90 -8.04
N ASP A 70 -4.13 -3.14 -8.82
CA ASP A 70 -4.79 -2.13 -9.63
C ASP A 70 -6.02 -1.67 -8.86
N TRP A 71 -6.14 -0.35 -8.68
CA TRP A 71 -7.17 0.25 -7.83
C TRP A 71 -7.98 1.26 -8.64
N ASP A 72 -9.24 0.95 -8.87
CA ASP A 72 -10.18 1.78 -9.60
C ASP A 72 -11.03 2.61 -8.64
N ASP A 73 -11.35 3.86 -9.05
CA ASP A 73 -12.10 4.84 -8.26
C ASP A 73 -11.53 5.06 -6.84
N PHE A 74 -10.22 5.01 -6.73
CA PHE A 74 -9.46 5.06 -5.47
C PHE A 74 -9.99 6.10 -4.49
N GLN A 75 -10.54 5.65 -3.36
CA GLN A 75 -10.96 6.53 -2.27
C GLN A 75 -9.75 6.99 -1.46
N PHE A 76 -9.60 8.30 -1.32
CA PHE A 76 -8.61 8.88 -0.41
C PHE A 76 -9.26 9.92 0.50
N SER A 77 -8.65 10.16 1.64
CA SER A 77 -9.11 11.14 2.61
C SER A 77 -8.05 12.18 2.90
N TYR A 78 -8.48 13.40 3.11
CA TYR A 78 -7.64 14.51 3.51
C TYR A 78 -8.36 15.42 4.50
N LEU A 79 -7.61 16.31 5.14
CA LEU A 79 -8.18 17.32 6.04
C LEU A 79 -8.71 18.49 5.20
N GLY A 80 -10.02 18.70 5.23
CA GLY A 80 -10.65 19.85 4.58
C GLY A 80 -10.35 21.17 5.31
N GLN A 81 -10.59 22.29 4.66
CA GLN A 81 -10.36 23.63 5.22
C GLN A 81 -11.17 23.91 6.52
N ASN A 82 -12.28 23.18 6.70
CA ASN A 82 -13.12 23.25 7.90
C ASN A 82 -12.63 22.37 9.07
N GLY A 83 -11.47 21.71 8.95
CA GLY A 83 -10.95 20.78 9.94
C GLY A 83 -11.63 19.41 9.98
N LEU A 84 -12.54 19.11 9.07
CA LEU A 84 -13.19 17.80 8.96
C LEU A 84 -12.50 16.97 7.87
N THR A 85 -12.47 15.65 8.08
CA THR A 85 -12.02 14.72 7.05
C THR A 85 -13.00 14.72 5.88
N GLU A 86 -12.50 14.93 4.69
CA GLU A 86 -13.20 14.80 3.42
C GLU A 86 -12.70 13.55 2.69
N ILE A 87 -13.63 12.78 2.13
CA ILE A 87 -13.33 11.58 1.32
C ILE A 87 -13.74 11.89 -0.12
N ARG A 88 -12.85 11.57 -1.05
CA ARG A 88 -13.09 11.71 -2.49
C ARG A 88 -12.53 10.51 -3.24
N ASN A 89 -12.98 10.33 -4.46
CA ASN A 89 -12.43 9.37 -5.39
C ASN A 89 -11.43 10.06 -6.31
N ALA A 90 -10.25 9.46 -6.49
CA ALA A 90 -9.39 9.64 -7.65
C ALA A 90 -9.72 8.55 -8.66
N ASN A 91 -9.35 8.72 -9.94
CA ASN A 91 -9.71 7.77 -10.98
C ASN A 91 -9.08 6.40 -10.71
N SER A 92 -7.76 6.31 -10.71
CA SER A 92 -7.06 5.03 -10.56
C SER A 92 -5.69 5.18 -9.92
N ALA A 93 -5.28 4.12 -9.26
CA ALA A 93 -3.95 4.00 -8.65
C ALA A 93 -3.41 2.58 -8.86
N GLN A 94 -2.09 2.42 -8.78
CA GLN A 94 -1.42 1.14 -8.88
C GLN A 94 -0.38 1.01 -7.77
N ILE A 95 -0.25 -0.19 -7.22
CA ILE A 95 0.79 -0.51 -6.24
C ILE A 95 1.53 -1.75 -6.73
N ASP A 96 2.78 -1.59 -7.11
CA ASP A 96 3.71 -2.70 -7.29
C ASP A 96 4.50 -2.90 -6.00
N GLY A 97 4.66 -4.14 -5.55
CA GLY A 97 5.30 -4.41 -4.28
C GLY A 97 6.11 -5.70 -4.24
N LEU A 98 7.10 -5.69 -3.34
CA LEU A 98 7.88 -6.84 -2.93
C LEU A 98 7.88 -6.88 -1.40
N GLU A 99 7.49 -8.01 -0.83
CA GLU A 99 7.59 -8.29 0.60
C GLU A 99 8.45 -9.51 0.85
N LEU A 100 9.33 -9.44 1.84
CA LEU A 100 10.24 -10.52 2.23
C LEU A 100 10.21 -10.72 3.73
N ASP A 101 10.20 -11.96 4.16
CA ASP A 101 10.33 -12.41 5.54
C ASP A 101 11.46 -13.42 5.68
N LEU A 102 12.28 -13.20 6.69
CA LEU A 102 13.44 -14.01 7.00
C LEU A 102 13.43 -14.44 8.48
N SER A 103 13.69 -15.71 8.73
CA SER A 103 14.02 -16.22 10.08
C SER A 103 15.19 -17.18 9.96
N TRP A 104 16.26 -16.94 10.72
CA TRP A 104 17.49 -17.71 10.64
C TRP A 104 18.04 -18.01 12.03
N ALA A 105 18.06 -19.29 12.40
CA ALA A 105 18.85 -19.80 13.52
C ALA A 105 20.32 -19.92 13.06
N ALA A 106 21.04 -18.78 13.05
CA ALA A 106 22.39 -18.68 12.50
C ALA A 106 23.40 -19.55 13.27
N THR A 107 23.19 -19.70 14.57
CA THR A 107 23.87 -20.66 15.44
C THR A 107 22.89 -21.21 16.46
N TYR A 108 23.32 -22.16 17.30
CA TYR A 108 22.52 -22.67 18.44
C TYR A 108 22.04 -21.54 19.35
N ASN A 109 22.84 -20.49 19.49
CA ASN A 109 22.60 -19.38 20.41
C ASN A 109 22.07 -18.11 19.73
N LEU A 110 22.21 -17.96 18.38
CA LEU A 110 21.90 -16.75 17.66
C LEU A 110 20.73 -16.95 16.70
N GLN A 111 19.65 -16.24 16.96
CA GLN A 111 18.51 -16.14 16.07
C GLN A 111 18.42 -14.75 15.46
N LEU A 112 18.27 -14.69 14.14
CA LEU A 112 18.02 -13.48 13.36
C LEU A 112 16.64 -13.57 12.73
N THR A 113 15.86 -12.49 12.83
CA THR A 113 14.59 -12.36 12.10
C THR A 113 14.53 -11.01 11.41
N GLY A 114 13.89 -10.93 10.27
CA GLY A 114 13.75 -9.68 9.55
C GLY A 114 12.60 -9.69 8.57
N GLY A 115 12.07 -8.51 8.33
CA GLY A 115 11.07 -8.24 7.31
C GLY A 115 11.50 -7.04 6.46
N PHE A 116 11.22 -7.12 5.18
CA PHE A 116 11.52 -6.09 4.20
C PHE A 116 10.29 -5.89 3.33
N ALA A 117 9.95 -4.65 3.03
CA ALA A 117 8.92 -4.33 2.05
C ALA A 117 9.34 -3.12 1.20
N TRP A 118 9.11 -3.25 -0.09
CA TRP A 118 9.26 -2.18 -1.06
C TRP A 118 7.96 -2.02 -1.85
N TYR A 119 7.53 -0.77 -2.03
CA TYR A 119 6.29 -0.43 -2.73
C TYR A 119 6.52 0.73 -3.71
N ASP A 120 6.08 0.57 -4.94
CA ASP A 120 5.86 1.65 -5.88
C ASP A 120 4.34 1.90 -5.99
N ALA A 121 3.84 2.81 -5.14
CA ALA A 121 2.42 3.12 -5.01
C ALA A 121 2.14 4.51 -5.60
N LYS A 122 1.39 4.59 -6.70
CA LYS A 122 1.20 5.85 -7.46
C LYS A 122 -0.16 5.94 -8.13
N LEU A 123 -0.58 7.16 -8.41
CA LEU A 123 -1.70 7.43 -9.31
C LEU A 123 -1.34 7.00 -10.74
N THR A 124 -2.28 6.40 -11.45
CA THR A 124 -2.16 6.03 -12.88
C THR A 124 -2.93 6.98 -13.80
N ALA A 125 -3.60 8.00 -13.23
CA ALA A 125 -4.24 9.09 -13.94
C ALA A 125 -4.20 10.37 -13.10
N ASN A 126 -4.32 11.54 -13.74
CA ASN A 126 -4.39 12.82 -13.04
C ASN A 126 -5.61 12.87 -12.12
N TYR A 127 -5.47 13.55 -11.00
CA TYR A 127 -6.57 13.95 -10.12
C TYR A 127 -6.81 15.46 -10.25
N CYS A 128 -7.94 15.84 -10.83
CA CYS A 128 -8.31 17.24 -11.07
C CYS A 128 -9.08 17.89 -9.91
N GLY A 129 -9.65 17.09 -9.01
CA GLY A 129 -10.35 17.59 -7.82
C GLY A 129 -11.86 17.77 -7.98
N TRP A 130 -12.44 17.48 -9.15
CA TRP A 130 -13.89 17.51 -9.40
C TRP A 130 -14.37 16.30 -10.20
N ILE A 131 -15.68 16.17 -10.27
CA ILE A 131 -16.39 15.05 -10.88
C ILE A 131 -17.08 15.52 -12.16
N LYS A 132 -17.04 14.71 -13.20
CA LYS A 132 -17.78 14.91 -14.46
C LYS A 132 -19.29 14.78 -14.25
N PRO A 133 -20.11 15.28 -15.19
CA PRO A 133 -21.57 15.09 -15.11
C PRO A 133 -22.03 13.62 -15.07
N ASN A 134 -21.22 12.69 -15.58
CA ASN A 134 -21.50 11.25 -15.53
C ASN A 134 -21.14 10.57 -14.18
N GLY A 135 -20.61 11.33 -13.23
CA GLY A 135 -20.23 10.85 -11.90
C GLY A 135 -18.78 10.34 -11.77
N GLU A 136 -18.02 10.28 -12.86
CA GLU A 136 -16.62 9.87 -12.83
C GLU A 136 -15.68 11.03 -12.43
N PRO A 137 -14.53 10.76 -11.79
CA PRO A 137 -13.50 11.76 -11.56
C PRO A 137 -12.96 12.34 -12.87
N GLU A 138 -12.74 13.66 -12.91
CA GLU A 138 -12.09 14.30 -14.06
C GLU A 138 -10.59 14.06 -14.04
N THR A 139 -10.03 13.69 -15.17
CA THR A 139 -8.60 13.39 -15.34
C THR A 139 -7.89 14.30 -16.35
N VAL A 140 -8.65 15.13 -17.09
CA VAL A 140 -8.11 16.04 -18.10
C VAL A 140 -8.32 17.48 -17.64
N CYS A 141 -7.29 18.05 -17.04
CA CYS A 141 -7.32 19.42 -16.52
C CYS A 141 -6.01 20.16 -16.83
N PRO A 142 -5.73 20.45 -18.11
CA PRO A 142 -4.57 21.27 -18.45
C PRO A 142 -4.68 22.67 -17.84
N ASN A 143 -3.55 23.36 -17.73
CA ASN A 143 -3.50 24.74 -17.26
C ASN A 143 -4.46 25.64 -18.06
N GLY A 144 -5.26 26.43 -17.35
CA GLY A 144 -6.29 27.27 -17.95
C GLY A 144 -7.68 26.62 -18.08
N THR A 145 -7.84 25.35 -17.68
CA THR A 145 -9.16 24.70 -17.60
C THR A 145 -10.02 25.42 -16.56
N VAL A 146 -11.31 25.57 -16.85
CA VAL A 146 -12.29 26.13 -15.91
C VAL A 146 -13.02 24.98 -15.22
N ASP A 147 -12.97 24.94 -13.89
CA ASP A 147 -13.67 23.94 -13.09
C ASP A 147 -15.20 24.19 -13.09
N PRO A 148 -16.04 23.25 -12.63
CA PRO A 148 -17.49 23.42 -12.55
C PRO A 148 -17.96 24.61 -11.69
N ASN A 149 -17.08 25.18 -10.85
CA ASN A 149 -17.38 26.34 -10.02
C ASN A 149 -16.99 27.68 -10.70
N GLY A 150 -16.42 27.61 -11.91
CA GLY A 150 -15.98 28.77 -12.68
C GLY A 150 -14.54 29.24 -12.37
N ASN A 151 -13.75 28.48 -11.62
CA ASN A 151 -12.36 28.82 -11.31
C ASN A 151 -11.42 28.33 -12.41
N VAL A 152 -10.44 29.14 -12.77
CA VAL A 152 -9.35 28.71 -13.67
C VAL A 152 -8.32 27.93 -12.86
N VAL A 153 -8.02 26.71 -13.29
CA VAL A 153 -7.06 25.81 -12.62
C VAL A 153 -5.71 25.84 -13.33
N SER A 154 -4.65 25.65 -12.55
CA SER A 154 -3.25 25.63 -13.04
C SER A 154 -2.75 24.23 -13.41
N GLY A 155 -3.67 23.27 -13.55
CA GLY A 155 -3.35 21.86 -13.83
C GLY A 155 -3.98 20.91 -12.82
N PRO A 156 -3.60 19.62 -12.81
CA PRO A 156 -4.11 18.64 -11.85
C PRO A 156 -3.66 18.95 -10.42
N GLN A 157 -4.52 18.69 -9.44
CA GLN A 157 -4.17 18.78 -8.01
C GLN A 157 -3.15 17.70 -7.62
N ALA A 158 -3.19 16.55 -8.30
CA ALA A 158 -2.16 15.53 -8.28
C ALA A 158 -1.99 14.94 -9.68
N ALA A 159 -0.77 15.00 -10.20
CA ALA A 159 -0.45 14.46 -11.53
C ALA A 159 -0.38 12.93 -11.50
N GLU A 160 -0.57 12.31 -12.68
CA GLU A 160 -0.21 10.91 -12.91
C GLU A 160 1.22 10.66 -12.44
N GLY A 161 1.49 9.51 -11.81
CA GLY A 161 2.77 9.17 -11.21
C GLY A 161 2.98 9.73 -9.80
N THR A 162 2.07 10.55 -9.26
CA THR A 162 2.16 11.03 -7.87
C THR A 162 2.06 9.86 -6.91
N GLN A 163 3.01 9.78 -5.97
CA GLN A 163 3.04 8.75 -4.92
C GLN A 163 1.83 8.85 -4.01
N LEU A 164 1.21 7.72 -3.72
CA LEU A 164 0.08 7.63 -2.80
C LEU A 164 0.48 8.05 -1.37
N PRO A 165 -0.42 8.73 -0.63
CA PRO A 165 -0.14 9.15 0.74
C PRO A 165 0.03 7.95 1.68
N ILE A 166 0.74 8.19 2.78
CA ILE A 166 0.92 7.27 3.91
C ILE A 166 1.73 6.00 3.57
N THR A 167 2.01 5.70 2.31
CA THR A 167 2.75 4.52 1.87
C THR A 167 4.23 4.87 1.68
N PRO A 168 5.16 4.42 2.56
CA PRO A 168 6.58 4.59 2.32
C PRO A 168 7.03 3.61 1.24
N GLN A 169 7.94 4.06 0.35
CA GLN A 169 8.50 3.17 -0.68
C GLN A 169 9.28 2.00 -0.09
N PHE A 170 9.85 2.18 1.09
CA PHE A 170 10.66 1.18 1.75
C PHE A 170 10.35 1.12 3.23
N LYS A 171 10.22 -0.08 3.77
CA LYS A 171 10.23 -0.35 5.20
C LYS A 171 10.94 -1.67 5.47
N GLY A 172 11.64 -1.76 6.59
CA GLY A 172 12.31 -2.98 7.00
C GLY A 172 12.58 -3.02 8.48
N SER A 173 12.69 -4.22 9.00
CA SER A 173 13.09 -4.46 10.38
C SER A 173 14.01 -5.67 10.48
N VAL A 174 14.94 -5.63 11.42
CA VAL A 174 15.83 -6.74 11.75
C VAL A 174 15.86 -6.88 13.26
N ASN A 175 15.76 -8.11 13.75
CA ASN A 175 15.96 -8.48 15.13
C ASN A 175 17.08 -9.50 15.24
N ALA A 176 17.93 -9.34 16.23
CA ALA A 176 18.95 -10.31 16.60
C ALA A 176 18.76 -10.68 18.07
N ARG A 177 18.65 -11.96 18.37
CA ARG A 177 18.58 -12.50 19.74
C ARG A 177 19.70 -13.51 19.94
N TYR A 178 20.52 -13.26 20.94
CA TYR A 178 21.57 -14.17 21.38
C TYR A 178 21.26 -14.68 22.78
N THR A 179 21.19 -16.00 22.94
CA THR A 179 20.82 -16.69 24.17
C THR A 179 22.01 -17.48 24.69
N TRP A 180 22.23 -17.53 26.02
CA TRP A 180 23.27 -18.32 26.64
C TRP A 180 22.82 -18.86 27.99
N ASP A 181 23.37 -19.99 28.35
CA ASP A 181 23.13 -20.61 29.68
C ASP A 181 23.84 -19.85 30.80
N MET A 182 23.14 -19.66 31.89
CA MET A 182 23.66 -19.15 33.16
C MET A 182 23.37 -20.13 34.30
N ALA A 183 24.10 -19.99 35.43
CA ALA A 183 23.85 -20.80 36.61
C ALA A 183 22.40 -20.62 37.11
N GLY A 184 21.58 -21.67 36.90
CA GLY A 184 20.18 -21.69 37.31
C GLY A 184 19.16 -21.22 36.30
N GLY A 185 19.55 -20.95 35.04
CA GLY A 185 18.60 -20.53 33.98
C GLY A 185 19.24 -20.14 32.66
N GLU A 186 18.47 -19.54 31.82
CA GLU A 186 18.86 -19.02 30.50
C GLU A 186 18.82 -17.49 30.52
N ALA A 187 19.80 -16.85 29.92
CA ALA A 187 19.83 -15.41 29.70
C ALA A 187 19.87 -15.12 28.22
N TYR A 188 19.40 -13.95 27.82
CA TYR A 188 19.47 -13.50 26.43
C TYR A 188 19.74 -12.00 26.32
N TRP A 189 20.34 -11.63 25.20
CA TRP A 189 20.41 -10.27 24.71
C TRP A 189 19.62 -10.16 23.40
N GLN A 190 18.92 -9.06 23.20
CA GLN A 190 18.15 -8.82 21.97
C GLN A 190 18.33 -7.38 21.53
N ALA A 191 18.54 -7.21 20.22
CA ALA A 191 18.52 -5.91 19.55
C ALA A 191 17.51 -5.94 18.41
N SER A 192 16.84 -4.79 18.21
CA SER A 192 15.89 -4.59 17.12
C SER A 192 16.21 -3.27 16.44
N LEU A 193 16.23 -3.29 15.10
CA LEU A 193 16.34 -2.10 14.26
C LEU A 193 15.16 -2.10 13.30
N SER A 194 14.46 -0.96 13.20
CA SER A 194 13.41 -0.76 12.21
C SER A 194 13.62 0.56 11.47
N HIS A 195 13.29 0.54 10.19
CA HIS A 195 13.35 1.71 9.33
C HIS A 195 12.08 1.80 8.46
N ALA A 196 11.55 3.00 8.33
CA ALA A 196 10.52 3.32 7.36
C ALA A 196 10.96 4.55 6.56
N GLY A 197 10.87 4.46 5.25
CA GLY A 197 11.20 5.54 4.33
C GLY A 197 10.26 6.74 4.48
N ARG A 198 10.56 7.80 3.76
CA ARG A 198 9.71 8.99 3.70
C ARG A 198 8.34 8.63 3.13
N ARG A 199 7.31 9.32 3.61
CA ARG A 199 5.93 9.20 3.12
C ARG A 199 5.30 10.57 3.00
N ARG A 200 4.43 10.75 2.02
CA ARG A 200 3.60 11.95 1.90
C ARG A 200 2.37 11.81 2.82
N VAL A 201 1.85 12.94 3.28
CA VAL A 201 0.61 12.97 4.09
C VAL A 201 -0.61 13.20 3.20
N ASP A 202 -0.40 13.92 2.09
CA ASP A 202 -1.41 14.25 1.07
C ASP A 202 -0.79 14.02 -0.32
N MET A 203 -1.60 13.62 -1.29
CA MET A 203 -1.14 13.45 -2.67
C MET A 203 -1.23 14.75 -3.49
N ARG A 204 -2.02 15.72 -3.05
CA ARG A 204 -2.13 17.01 -3.71
C ARG A 204 -0.82 17.77 -3.53
N GLU A 205 -0.37 18.45 -4.57
CA GLU A 205 0.73 19.39 -4.42
C GLU A 205 0.27 20.52 -3.50
N ALA A 206 1.06 20.84 -2.47
CA ALA A 206 0.80 22.01 -1.68
C ALA A 206 0.87 23.21 -2.63
N GLU A 207 -0.22 23.94 -2.80
CA GLU A 207 -0.16 25.27 -3.41
C GLU A 207 0.91 26.04 -2.63
N THR A 208 2.02 26.30 -3.28
CA THR A 208 3.04 27.21 -2.76
C THR A 208 2.42 28.61 -2.78
N ALA A 209 1.90 29.03 -1.63
CA ALA A 209 1.45 30.39 -1.37
C ALA A 209 2.63 31.37 -1.42
#